data_d39df78849088aaf015b61250166d094
#
_entry.id   d39df78849088aaf015b61250166d094
#
_cell.length_a   1.000
_cell.length_b   1.000
_cell.length_c   1.000
_cell.angle_alpha   90.00
_cell.angle_beta   90.00
_cell.angle_gamma   90.00
#
_symmetry.space_group_name_H-M   'P 1'
#
loop_
_entity.id
_entity.type
_entity.pdbx_description
1 polymer ?
#
loop_
_entity_poly.entity_id
_entity_poly.type
_entity_poly.pdbx_seq_one_letter_code
_entity_poly.pdbx_strand_id
1 'polypeptide(L)'
;KNFDDSKFPFPQPASAAEAEKIFTGGLKDGDPNDDMVKIKVSSDIAPCKDLFPTQQEVILTNSLEVALRIQLGKLPLGGNIGAIISEDNRIMDGHHRWAGSWLSGGGDVMIGGVWIGMPAKQLVSVLAAVGDHFHPGKRNPGRDVENIFNIGIEAVGELLQTLTTKEGYRRWLTP
;
A
#
# COMPACT_ATOMS: atom_id res chain seq x y z
N LYS A 1 8.27 9.06 -24.63
CA LYS A 1 9.30 9.93 -24.05
C LYS A 1 9.95 9.11 -22.94
N ASN A 2 11.26 8.91 -23.01
CA ASN A 2 12.03 8.32 -21.90
C ASN A 2 12.02 9.34 -20.76
N PHE A 3 11.58 8.92 -19.60
CA PHE A 3 11.65 9.71 -18.38
C PHE A 3 13.15 9.85 -18.02
N ASP A 4 13.63 11.06 -17.88
CA ASP A 4 15.00 11.32 -17.44
C ASP A 4 14.97 11.53 -15.91
N ASP A 5 15.18 10.43 -15.19
CA ASP A 5 15.13 10.38 -13.72
C ASP A 5 16.10 11.36 -13.03
N SER A 6 17.12 11.85 -13.78
CA SER A 6 18.10 12.78 -13.24
C SER A 6 17.56 14.20 -13.02
N LYS A 7 16.41 14.50 -13.61
CA LYS A 7 15.79 15.85 -13.58
C LYS A 7 14.67 16.02 -12.57
N PHE A 8 14.23 14.94 -11.93
CA PHE A 8 13.07 14.98 -11.03
C PHE A 8 13.38 14.40 -9.66
N PRO A 9 13.91 15.23 -8.75
CA PRO A 9 14.02 14.85 -7.35
C PRO A 9 12.63 14.87 -6.70
N PHE A 10 11.93 13.74 -6.70
CA PHE A 10 10.67 13.60 -5.99
C PHE A 10 10.88 13.23 -4.53
N PRO A 11 10.45 14.04 -3.56
CA PRO A 11 10.39 13.64 -2.17
C PRO A 11 9.46 12.43 -2.03
N GLN A 12 9.96 11.37 -1.41
CA GLN A 12 9.05 10.30 -0.99
C GLN A 12 8.15 10.90 0.10
N PRO A 13 6.83 10.99 -0.13
CA PRO A 13 5.97 11.56 0.87
C PRO A 13 6.02 10.68 2.11
N ALA A 14 6.39 11.25 3.24
CA ALA A 14 6.43 10.56 4.53
C ALA A 14 5.01 10.23 5.05
N SER A 15 3.98 10.82 4.41
CA SER A 15 2.58 10.63 4.77
C SER A 15 1.66 10.84 3.57
N ALA A 16 0.42 10.33 3.67
CA ALA A 16 -0.63 10.58 2.68
C ALA A 16 -0.89 12.09 2.46
N ALA A 17 -0.81 12.89 3.53
CA ALA A 17 -1.00 14.34 3.45
C ALA A 17 0.14 15.05 2.68
N GLU A 18 1.35 14.52 2.76
CA GLU A 18 2.48 15.05 1.99
C GLU A 18 2.40 14.64 0.53
N ALA A 19 1.98 13.40 0.24
CA ALA A 19 1.67 12.95 -1.11
C ALA A 19 0.58 13.81 -1.75
N GLU A 20 -0.47 14.13 -1.01
CA GLU A 20 -1.54 15.01 -1.46
C GLU A 20 -1.02 16.40 -1.84
N LYS A 21 -0.13 16.98 -1.05
CA LYS A 21 0.49 18.28 -1.35
C LYS A 21 1.32 18.24 -2.65
N ILE A 22 2.09 17.17 -2.85
CA ILE A 22 2.90 16.99 -4.04
C ILE A 22 2.00 16.87 -5.27
N PHE A 23 0.98 16.02 -5.21
CA PHE A 23 0.08 15.76 -6.34
C PHE A 23 -0.88 16.93 -6.64
N THR A 24 -1.28 17.71 -5.65
CA THR A 24 -2.17 18.87 -5.84
C THR A 24 -1.44 20.16 -6.15
N GLY A 25 -0.19 20.28 -5.67
CA GLY A 25 0.62 21.49 -5.84
C GLY A 25 1.40 21.55 -7.15
N GLY A 26 1.52 20.42 -7.86
CA GLY A 26 2.46 20.28 -8.98
C GLY A 26 3.91 20.28 -8.50
N LEU A 27 4.82 19.99 -9.42
CA LEU A 27 6.25 20.12 -9.20
C LEU A 27 6.68 21.52 -9.62
N LYS A 28 7.01 22.35 -8.65
CA LYS A 28 7.65 23.64 -8.92
C LYS A 28 9.14 23.41 -9.17
N ASP A 29 9.46 22.82 -10.30
CA ASP A 29 10.85 22.60 -10.72
C ASP A 29 11.38 23.69 -11.66
N GLY A 30 10.51 24.61 -12.07
CA GLY A 30 10.81 25.71 -12.99
C GLY A 30 10.38 25.45 -14.44
N ASP A 31 9.74 24.31 -14.72
CA ASP A 31 9.06 24.07 -16.03
C ASP A 31 7.56 24.37 -15.90
N PRO A 32 7.08 25.53 -16.42
CA PRO A 32 5.68 25.88 -16.32
C PRO A 32 4.73 25.02 -17.16
N ASN A 33 5.26 24.11 -17.99
CA ASN A 33 4.42 23.28 -18.87
C ASN A 33 3.84 22.06 -18.16
N ASP A 34 4.50 21.56 -17.11
CA ASP A 34 4.02 20.44 -16.30
C ASP A 34 3.40 20.87 -14.95
N ASP A 35 3.65 22.11 -14.51
CA ASP A 35 2.97 22.73 -13.35
C ASP A 35 1.44 22.77 -13.50
N MET A 36 0.94 22.56 -14.72
CA MET A 36 -0.50 22.59 -15.07
C MET A 36 -1.19 21.23 -14.95
N VAL A 37 -0.46 20.13 -14.70
CA VAL A 37 -1.05 18.81 -14.55
C VAL A 37 -1.67 18.68 -13.15
N LYS A 38 -2.88 19.18 -13.01
CA LYS A 38 -3.68 19.01 -11.79
C LYS A 38 -4.21 17.59 -11.71
N ILE A 39 -3.51 16.75 -11.02
CA ILE A 39 -4.02 15.42 -10.67
C ILE A 39 -5.08 15.60 -9.58
N LYS A 40 -6.28 15.08 -9.83
CA LYS A 40 -7.33 15.07 -8.82
C LYS A 40 -6.92 14.14 -7.68
N VAL A 41 -6.86 14.67 -6.48
CA VAL A 41 -6.65 13.89 -5.25
C VAL A 41 -7.90 14.01 -4.39
N SER A 42 -8.39 12.88 -3.91
CA SER A 42 -9.54 12.82 -3.01
C SER A 42 -9.27 11.83 -1.89
N SER A 43 -10.00 12.00 -0.79
CA SER A 43 -10.05 11.01 0.29
C SER A 43 -11.42 10.33 0.20
N ASP A 44 -11.42 9.01 0.03
CA ASP A 44 -12.64 8.24 -0.14
C ASP A 44 -12.49 6.86 0.52
N ILE A 45 -13.58 6.10 0.60
CA ILE A 45 -13.64 4.74 1.13
C ILE A 45 -14.38 3.83 0.15
N ALA A 46 -13.95 2.56 0.08
CA ALA A 46 -14.60 1.52 -0.70
C ALA A 46 -14.54 0.17 0.03
N PRO A 47 -15.44 -0.78 -0.30
CA PRO A 47 -15.34 -2.13 0.20
C PRO A 47 -14.02 -2.79 -0.22
N CYS A 48 -13.41 -3.56 0.67
CA CYS A 48 -12.18 -4.29 0.36
C CYS A 48 -12.29 -5.11 -0.93
N LYS A 49 -13.46 -5.72 -1.18
CA LYS A 49 -13.74 -6.57 -2.36
C LYS A 49 -13.73 -5.81 -3.69
N ASP A 50 -13.93 -4.50 -3.67
CA ASP A 50 -13.96 -3.65 -4.86
C ASP A 50 -12.59 -3.02 -5.18
N LEU A 51 -11.59 -3.32 -4.35
CA LEU A 51 -10.22 -2.87 -4.51
C LEU A 51 -9.31 -4.02 -4.94
N PHE A 52 -8.41 -3.74 -5.86
CA PHE A 52 -7.54 -4.74 -6.46
C PHE A 52 -6.06 -4.43 -6.18
N PRO A 53 -5.27 -5.40 -5.71
CA PRO A 53 -3.85 -5.18 -5.47
C PRO A 53 -3.08 -5.02 -6.78
N THR A 54 -2.06 -4.15 -6.78
CA THR A 54 -1.09 -4.03 -7.88
C THR A 54 0.19 -4.81 -7.63
N GLN A 55 0.50 -5.12 -6.38
CA GLN A 55 1.64 -5.94 -6.04
C GLN A 55 1.38 -7.41 -6.40
N GLN A 56 2.39 -8.06 -6.97
CA GLN A 56 2.36 -9.50 -7.24
C GLN A 56 2.54 -10.32 -5.96
N GLU A 57 3.08 -9.68 -4.91
CA GLU A 57 3.34 -10.33 -3.62
C GLU A 57 2.66 -9.56 -2.48
N VAL A 58 1.72 -10.20 -1.84
CA VAL A 58 1.14 -9.75 -0.57
C VAL A 58 1.50 -10.78 0.49
N ILE A 59 2.40 -10.43 1.39
CA ILE A 59 2.95 -11.36 2.37
C ILE A 59 1.89 -11.68 3.42
N LEU A 60 1.55 -12.96 3.56
CA LEU A 60 0.52 -13.43 4.49
C LEU A 60 0.85 -13.06 5.93
N THR A 61 2.11 -13.24 6.34
CA THR A 61 2.58 -12.91 7.68
C THR A 61 2.28 -11.46 8.05
N ASN A 62 2.65 -10.52 7.18
CA ASN A 62 2.40 -9.09 7.42
C ASN A 62 0.89 -8.77 7.46
N SER A 63 0.11 -9.43 6.62
CA SER A 63 -1.35 -9.25 6.58
C SER A 63 -2.03 -9.80 7.83
N LEU A 64 -1.57 -10.96 8.33
CA LEU A 64 -2.04 -11.55 9.58
C LEU A 64 -1.65 -10.69 10.79
N GLU A 65 -0.47 -10.07 10.81
CA GLU A 65 -0.11 -9.14 11.86
C GLU A 65 -1.12 -7.99 11.94
N VAL A 66 -1.46 -7.38 10.82
CA VAL A 66 -2.49 -6.32 10.78
C VAL A 66 -3.82 -6.86 11.28
N ALA A 67 -4.26 -8.04 10.80
CA ALA A 67 -5.51 -8.67 11.22
C ALA A 67 -5.55 -8.92 12.73
N LEU A 68 -4.48 -9.45 13.31
CA LEU A 68 -4.39 -9.66 14.75
C LEU A 68 -4.45 -8.35 15.54
N ARG A 69 -3.76 -7.31 15.08
CA ARG A 69 -3.83 -5.99 15.73
C ARG A 69 -5.23 -5.40 15.70
N ILE A 70 -5.99 -5.63 14.62
CA ILE A 70 -7.41 -5.25 14.53
C ILE A 70 -8.23 -6.05 15.54
N GLN A 71 -8.09 -7.37 15.58
CA GLN A 71 -8.82 -8.24 16.51
C GLN A 71 -8.55 -7.93 17.98
N LEU A 72 -7.36 -7.43 18.28
CA LEU A 72 -6.96 -7.02 19.65
C LEU A 72 -7.35 -5.56 19.97
N GLY A 73 -8.06 -4.88 19.07
CA GLY A 73 -8.45 -3.49 19.26
C GLY A 73 -7.29 -2.48 19.21
N LYS A 74 -6.10 -2.89 18.72
CA LYS A 74 -4.93 -2.01 18.57
C LYS A 74 -4.97 -1.19 17.28
N LEU A 75 -5.71 -1.65 16.29
CA LEU A 75 -5.99 -0.94 15.05
C LEU A 75 -7.50 -0.95 14.79
N PRO A 76 -8.05 0.09 14.17
CA PRO A 76 -9.45 0.11 13.77
C PRO A 76 -9.70 -0.89 12.63
N LEU A 77 -10.88 -1.51 12.63
CA LEU A 77 -11.36 -2.26 11.47
C LEU A 77 -11.94 -1.27 10.45
N GLY A 78 -11.31 -1.17 9.30
CA GLY A 78 -11.77 -0.27 8.25
C GLY A 78 -11.41 1.20 8.45
N GLY A 79 -12.10 2.07 7.71
CA GLY A 79 -11.81 3.50 7.67
C GLY A 79 -10.56 3.85 6.86
N ASN A 80 -9.98 5.01 7.12
CA ASN A 80 -8.74 5.40 6.44
C ASN A 80 -7.55 4.58 6.95
N ILE A 81 -7.10 3.64 6.12
CA ILE A 81 -5.94 2.79 6.43
C ILE A 81 -4.62 3.38 5.90
N GLY A 82 -4.63 4.61 5.37
CA GLY A 82 -3.47 5.25 4.74
C GLY A 82 -3.05 4.59 3.43
N ALA A 83 -3.99 4.00 2.69
CA ALA A 83 -3.71 3.44 1.38
C ALA A 83 -3.55 4.53 0.32
N ILE A 84 -2.81 4.23 -0.75
CA ILE A 84 -2.81 4.99 -1.99
C ILE A 84 -3.57 4.17 -3.02
N ILE A 85 -4.59 4.75 -3.62
CA ILE A 85 -5.51 4.07 -4.53
C ILE A 85 -5.61 4.87 -5.84
N SER A 86 -5.54 4.19 -6.97
CA SER A 86 -5.72 4.80 -8.29
C SER A 86 -7.20 4.99 -8.63
N GLU A 87 -7.49 5.78 -9.67
CA GLU A 87 -8.87 6.03 -10.12
C GLU A 87 -9.61 4.76 -10.59
N ASP A 88 -8.88 3.73 -10.99
CA ASP A 88 -9.41 2.42 -11.40
C ASP A 88 -9.41 1.40 -10.26
N ASN A 89 -9.51 1.86 -9.01
CA ASN A 89 -9.63 1.06 -7.78
C ASN A 89 -8.46 0.10 -7.53
N ARG A 90 -7.26 0.46 -7.98
CA ARG A 90 -6.06 -0.33 -7.73
C ARG A 90 -5.30 0.21 -6.52
N ILE A 91 -4.96 -0.68 -5.60
CA ILE A 91 -4.15 -0.36 -4.43
C ILE A 91 -2.71 -0.23 -4.89
N MET A 92 -2.12 0.96 -4.74
CA MET A 92 -0.74 1.25 -5.07
C MET A 92 0.18 1.10 -3.86
N ASP A 93 -0.33 1.46 -2.67
CA ASP A 93 0.31 1.20 -1.36
C ASP A 93 -0.75 0.84 -0.33
N GLY A 94 -0.35 0.09 0.70
CA GLY A 94 -1.24 -0.37 1.77
C GLY A 94 -1.80 -1.78 1.58
N HIS A 95 -1.21 -2.60 0.71
CA HIS A 95 -1.66 -3.96 0.38
C HIS A 95 -1.84 -4.86 1.61
N HIS A 96 -0.90 -4.86 2.55
CA HIS A 96 -1.00 -5.68 3.77
C HIS A 96 -2.08 -5.16 4.72
N ARG A 97 -2.32 -3.85 4.76
CA ARG A 97 -3.41 -3.25 5.55
C ARG A 97 -4.78 -3.58 4.97
N TRP A 98 -4.90 -3.53 3.64
CA TRP A 98 -6.09 -4.00 2.91
C TRP A 98 -6.36 -5.49 3.17
N ALA A 99 -5.36 -6.36 2.97
CA ALA A 99 -5.50 -7.79 3.18
C ALA A 99 -5.82 -8.13 4.65
N GLY A 100 -5.17 -7.46 5.59
CA GLY A 100 -5.44 -7.61 7.02
C GLY A 100 -6.84 -7.16 7.43
N SER A 101 -7.36 -6.08 6.84
CA SER A 101 -8.75 -5.65 7.05
C SER A 101 -9.73 -6.66 6.48
N TRP A 102 -9.47 -7.19 5.30
CA TRP A 102 -10.28 -8.25 4.69
C TRP A 102 -10.28 -9.53 5.53
N LEU A 103 -9.12 -9.98 5.99
CA LEU A 103 -9.00 -11.16 6.86
C LEU A 103 -9.73 -10.98 8.19
N SER A 104 -9.82 -9.76 8.69
CA SER A 104 -10.46 -9.48 9.99
C SER A 104 -11.97 -9.33 9.92
N GLY A 105 -12.51 -8.75 8.86
CA GLY A 105 -13.92 -8.37 8.79
C GLY A 105 -14.62 -8.72 7.47
N GLY A 106 -13.92 -9.37 6.54
CA GLY A 106 -14.48 -9.76 5.24
C GLY A 106 -14.41 -8.67 4.17
N GLY A 107 -14.88 -9.03 2.98
CA GLY A 107 -14.78 -8.18 1.80
C GLY A 107 -15.62 -6.90 1.83
N ASP A 108 -16.64 -6.84 2.67
CA ASP A 108 -17.53 -5.67 2.81
C ASP A 108 -16.98 -4.59 3.75
N VAL A 109 -15.85 -4.82 4.41
CA VAL A 109 -15.18 -3.82 5.23
C VAL A 109 -14.81 -2.62 4.37
N MET A 110 -15.28 -1.45 4.78
CA MET A 110 -15.01 -0.18 4.10
C MET A 110 -13.62 0.32 4.51
N ILE A 111 -12.73 0.45 3.56
CA ILE A 111 -11.39 0.99 3.77
C ILE A 111 -11.11 2.13 2.80
N GLY A 112 -10.18 2.99 3.16
CA GLY A 112 -9.84 4.13 2.33
C GLY A 112 -8.44 4.66 2.55
N GLY A 113 -8.17 5.76 1.88
CA GLY A 113 -6.90 6.44 1.89
C GLY A 113 -6.94 7.63 0.94
N VAL A 114 -5.85 7.85 0.24
CA VAL A 114 -5.72 8.86 -0.79
C VAL A 114 -6.01 8.23 -2.15
N TRP A 115 -7.00 8.77 -2.84
CA TRP A 115 -7.36 8.39 -4.20
C TRP A 115 -6.74 9.38 -5.17
N ILE A 116 -6.00 8.86 -6.14
CA ILE A 116 -5.29 9.66 -7.14
C ILE A 116 -5.98 9.45 -8.48
N GLY A 117 -6.49 10.55 -9.07
CA GLY A 117 -7.19 10.58 -10.35
C GLY A 117 -6.28 10.30 -11.54
N MET A 118 -5.64 9.13 -11.49
CA MET A 118 -4.75 8.60 -12.52
C MET A 118 -4.90 7.08 -12.56
N PRO A 119 -4.97 6.44 -13.75
CA PRO A 119 -4.99 4.99 -13.87
C PRO A 119 -3.75 4.34 -13.28
N ALA A 120 -3.90 3.17 -12.64
CA ALA A 120 -2.81 2.46 -11.96
C ALA A 120 -1.58 2.27 -12.85
N LYS A 121 -1.77 1.96 -14.14
CA LYS A 121 -0.68 1.75 -15.09
C LYS A 121 0.25 2.97 -15.23
N GLN A 122 -0.31 4.17 -15.18
CA GLN A 122 0.45 5.42 -15.23
C GLN A 122 1.00 5.76 -13.84
N LEU A 123 0.16 5.61 -12.81
CA LEU A 123 0.51 5.92 -11.44
C LEU A 123 1.67 5.06 -10.91
N VAL A 124 1.75 3.78 -11.30
CA VAL A 124 2.90 2.91 -10.96
C VAL A 124 4.22 3.52 -11.40
N SER A 125 4.27 4.04 -12.63
CA SER A 125 5.50 4.64 -13.16
C SER A 125 5.90 5.89 -12.40
N VAL A 126 4.93 6.72 -12.04
CA VAL A 126 5.16 7.93 -11.24
C VAL A 126 5.66 7.57 -9.84
N LEU A 127 4.96 6.65 -9.15
CA LEU A 127 5.36 6.22 -7.80
C LEU A 127 6.70 5.47 -7.78
N ALA A 128 7.02 4.71 -8.84
CA ALA A 128 8.32 4.05 -8.97
C ALA A 128 9.45 5.08 -9.11
N ALA A 129 9.26 6.10 -9.95
CA ALA A 129 10.23 7.19 -10.09
C ALA A 129 10.45 7.93 -8.77
N VAL A 130 9.35 8.23 -8.04
CA VAL A 130 9.39 8.81 -6.69
C VAL A 130 10.17 7.90 -5.74
N GLY A 131 9.86 6.60 -5.71
CA GLY A 131 10.51 5.63 -4.84
C GLY A 131 12.00 5.49 -5.12
N ASP A 132 12.39 5.38 -6.40
CA ASP A 132 13.78 5.26 -6.81
C ASP A 132 14.61 6.51 -6.48
N HIS A 133 14.00 7.68 -6.54
CA HIS A 133 14.70 8.93 -6.16
C HIS A 133 15.01 9.00 -4.67
N PHE A 134 14.05 8.65 -3.81
CA PHE A 134 14.19 8.79 -2.35
C PHE A 134 14.87 7.61 -1.67
N HIS A 135 14.80 6.44 -2.28
CA HIS A 135 15.44 5.21 -1.81
C HIS A 135 16.14 4.47 -2.94
N PRO A 136 17.16 5.09 -3.55
CA PRO A 136 17.90 4.47 -4.65
C PRO A 136 18.43 3.09 -4.22
N GLY A 137 18.07 2.06 -4.97
CA GLY A 137 18.52 0.68 -4.73
C GLY A 137 17.74 -0.10 -3.65
N LYS A 138 16.74 0.46 -2.99
CA LYS A 138 15.85 -0.28 -2.10
C LYS A 138 14.69 -0.91 -2.89
N ARG A 139 14.99 -1.92 -3.67
CA ARG A 139 13.96 -2.85 -4.13
C ARG A 139 13.75 -3.89 -3.04
N ASN A 140 12.50 -4.07 -2.59
CA ASN A 140 12.17 -5.21 -1.74
C ASN A 140 12.43 -6.47 -2.58
N PRO A 141 13.43 -7.32 -2.22
CA PRO A 141 13.53 -8.62 -2.85
C PRO A 141 12.26 -9.38 -2.51
N GLY A 142 11.54 -9.84 -3.54
CA GLY A 142 10.36 -10.66 -3.35
C GLY A 142 10.65 -11.84 -2.43
N ARG A 143 9.72 -12.14 -1.55
CA ARG A 143 9.74 -13.33 -0.70
C ARG A 143 8.62 -14.25 -1.14
N ASP A 144 8.89 -15.10 -2.11
CA ASP A 144 7.91 -16.01 -2.70
C ASP A 144 7.22 -16.94 -1.69
N VAL A 145 7.85 -17.18 -0.54
CA VAL A 145 7.46 -18.27 0.39
C VAL A 145 6.16 -17.98 1.15
N GLU A 146 5.76 -16.73 1.28
CA GLU A 146 4.60 -16.34 2.11
C GLU A 146 3.56 -15.51 1.33
N ASN A 147 3.60 -15.52 0.01
CA ASN A 147 2.67 -14.75 -0.80
C ASN A 147 1.28 -15.37 -0.75
N ILE A 148 0.26 -14.60 -0.33
CA ILE A 148 -1.13 -15.08 -0.16
C ILE A 148 -1.77 -15.60 -1.46
N PHE A 149 -1.24 -15.23 -2.62
CA PHE A 149 -1.79 -15.66 -3.91
C PHE A 149 -1.29 -17.04 -4.36
N ASN A 150 -0.22 -17.55 -3.76
CA ASN A 150 0.39 -18.83 -4.15
C ASN A 150 0.88 -19.68 -2.96
N ILE A 151 0.59 -19.26 -1.72
CA ILE A 151 0.96 -20.03 -0.53
C ILE A 151 0.18 -21.34 -0.46
N GLY A 152 0.90 -22.44 -0.24
CA GLY A 152 0.29 -23.75 -0.04
C GLY A 152 -0.37 -23.89 1.34
N ILE A 153 -1.35 -24.77 1.45
CA ILE A 153 -2.10 -25.00 2.69
C ILE A 153 -1.20 -25.50 3.83
N GLU A 154 -0.14 -26.24 3.51
CA GLU A 154 0.84 -26.72 4.47
C GLU A 154 1.60 -25.57 5.11
N ALA A 155 2.08 -24.61 4.30
CA ALA A 155 2.78 -23.42 4.80
C ALA A 155 1.85 -22.52 5.63
N VAL A 156 0.57 -22.44 5.29
CA VAL A 156 -0.44 -21.77 6.14
C VAL A 156 -0.58 -22.49 7.48
N GLY A 157 -0.61 -23.82 7.49
CA GLY A 157 -0.67 -24.64 8.70
C GLY A 157 0.53 -24.41 9.62
N GLU A 158 1.75 -24.41 9.07
CA GLU A 158 2.98 -24.13 9.81
C GLU A 158 3.00 -22.72 10.40
N LEU A 159 2.54 -21.73 9.61
CA LEU A 159 2.44 -20.36 10.08
C LEU A 159 1.45 -20.23 11.23
N LEU A 160 0.27 -20.85 11.13
CA LEU A 160 -0.72 -20.85 12.22
C LEU A 160 -0.19 -21.53 13.49
N GLN A 161 0.56 -22.62 13.37
CA GLN A 161 1.22 -23.26 14.51
C GLN A 161 2.25 -22.33 15.17
N THR A 162 3.02 -21.62 14.37
CA THR A 162 3.98 -20.61 14.86
C THR A 162 3.28 -19.48 15.60
N LEU A 163 2.13 -19.04 15.12
CA LEU A 163 1.32 -18.00 15.77
C LEU A 163 0.72 -18.47 17.10
N THR A 164 0.47 -19.76 17.28
CA THR A 164 -0.09 -20.31 18.54
C THR A 164 0.94 -20.48 19.63
N THR A 165 2.24 -20.44 19.33
CA THR A 165 3.29 -20.48 20.33
C THR A 165 3.41 -19.14 21.08
N LYS A 166 3.72 -19.17 22.40
CA LYS A 166 3.91 -17.93 23.19
C LYS A 166 4.95 -16.98 22.59
N GLU A 167 5.95 -17.51 21.93
CA GLU A 167 7.02 -16.73 21.29
C GLU A 167 6.55 -16.13 19.97
N GLY A 168 5.81 -16.88 19.17
CA GLY A 168 5.10 -16.37 17.98
C GLY A 168 4.19 -15.22 18.35
N TYR A 169 3.35 -15.37 19.38
CA TYR A 169 2.41 -14.33 19.83
C TYR A 169 3.13 -13.06 20.30
N ARG A 170 4.25 -13.16 21.01
CA ARG A 170 5.06 -12.01 21.45
C ARG A 170 5.63 -11.22 20.27
N ARG A 171 6.18 -11.92 19.27
CA ARG A 171 6.74 -11.28 18.06
C ARG A 171 5.72 -10.41 17.33
N TRP A 172 4.45 -10.80 17.38
CA TRP A 172 3.36 -10.12 16.66
C TRP A 172 2.65 -9.05 17.48
N LEU A 173 2.71 -9.15 18.80
CA LEU A 173 1.99 -8.29 19.73
C LEU A 173 2.87 -7.21 20.39
N THR A 174 4.18 -7.28 20.22
CA THR A 174 5.09 -6.22 20.69
C THR A 174 5.05 -5.04 19.72
N PRO A 175 4.95 -3.80 20.23
CA PRO A 175 4.92 -2.60 19.40
C PRO A 175 6.21 -2.39 18.62
#